data_f98200bc99ec0363d6f2ef0925243f1d
#
_entry.id   f98200bc99ec0363d6f2ef0925243f1d
#
_cell.length_a   1.000
_cell.length_b   1.000
_cell.length_c   1.000
_cell.angle_alpha   90.00
_cell.angle_beta   90.00
_cell.angle_gamma   90.00
#
_symmetry.space_group_name_H-M   'P 1'
#
loop_
_entity.id
_entity.type
_entity.pdbx_description
1 polymer ?
#
loop_
_entity_poly.entity_id
_entity_poly.type
_entity_poly.pdbx_seq_one_letter_code
_entity_poly.pdbx_strand_id
1 'polypeptide(L)'
;MTTLLKSATIIDSSSQYHKQIKDILIINGKIDKIANKIPNKPSYKVIELENLHVSCGWFDTSVSFGEPGYEERETIKNGLLVASKSGFTSIALNPNTYPVIDSKSDIEFLINKASN
;
A
#
# COMPACT_ATOMS: atom_id res chain seq x y z
N MET A 1 13.85 -9.26 3.64
CA MET A 1 14.08 -8.73 2.27
C MET A 1 14.50 -7.27 2.37
N THR A 2 15.58 -6.89 1.65
CA THR A 2 16.09 -5.50 1.67
C THR A 2 15.98 -4.91 0.26
N THR A 3 15.33 -3.74 0.16
CA THR A 3 15.15 -3.01 -1.10
C THR A 3 15.80 -1.63 -0.98
N LEU A 4 16.55 -1.23 -1.99
CA LEU A 4 17.15 0.09 -2.10
C LEU A 4 16.54 0.83 -3.31
N LEU A 5 15.85 1.93 -3.04
CA LEU A 5 15.41 2.85 -4.08
C LEU A 5 16.51 3.88 -4.28
N LYS A 6 16.98 4.02 -5.52
CA LYS A 6 18.03 4.97 -5.89
C LYS A 6 17.43 6.22 -6.50
N SER A 7 17.95 7.37 -6.08
CA SER A 7 17.63 8.67 -6.69
C SER A 7 16.13 8.94 -6.78
N ALA A 8 15.36 8.55 -5.77
CA ALA A 8 13.91 8.73 -5.74
C ALA A 8 13.54 10.15 -5.30
N THR A 9 12.69 10.83 -6.06
CA THR A 9 12.08 12.09 -5.66
C THR A 9 10.96 11.82 -4.66
N ILE A 10 11.06 12.38 -3.47
CA ILE A 10 10.08 12.16 -2.39
C ILE A 10 8.95 13.19 -2.50
N ILE A 11 7.73 12.72 -2.65
CA ILE A 11 6.50 13.54 -2.73
C ILE A 11 5.66 13.29 -1.47
N ASP A 12 6.02 13.98 -0.41
CA ASP A 12 5.33 13.93 0.88
C ASP A 12 5.48 15.29 1.58
N SER A 13 4.41 16.08 1.63
CA SER A 13 4.44 17.42 2.21
C SER A 13 4.68 17.44 3.72
N SER A 14 4.49 16.31 4.41
CA SER A 14 4.77 16.16 5.84
C SER A 14 6.23 15.79 6.12
N SER A 15 6.96 15.35 5.10
CA SER A 15 8.35 14.92 5.22
C SER A 15 9.33 16.09 5.09
N GLN A 16 10.37 16.12 5.93
CA GLN A 16 11.51 17.04 5.76
C GLN A 16 12.26 16.84 4.43
N TYR A 17 12.03 15.73 3.74
CA TYR A 17 12.65 15.40 2.45
C TYR A 17 11.75 15.71 1.26
N HIS A 18 10.62 16.41 1.48
CA HIS A 18 9.69 16.74 0.40
C HIS A 18 10.38 17.42 -0.79
N LYS A 19 10.10 16.92 -2.00
CA LYS A 19 10.70 17.36 -3.28
C LYS A 19 12.22 17.18 -3.38
N GLN A 20 12.84 16.44 -2.47
CA GLN A 20 14.27 16.12 -2.56
C GLN A 20 14.47 14.76 -3.23
N ILE A 21 15.59 14.64 -3.93
CA ILE A 21 16.05 13.36 -4.50
C ILE A 21 16.91 12.66 -3.48
N LYS A 22 16.54 11.46 -3.06
CA LYS A 22 17.23 10.66 -2.04
C LYS A 22 17.29 9.19 -2.40
N ASP A 23 18.25 8.50 -1.83
CA ASP A 23 18.23 7.04 -1.74
C ASP A 23 17.42 6.63 -0.51
N ILE A 24 16.58 5.59 -0.66
CA ILE A 24 15.73 5.08 0.41
C ILE A 24 16.01 3.59 0.60
N LEU A 25 16.47 3.21 1.78
CA LEU A 25 16.68 1.82 2.17
C LEU A 25 15.45 1.31 2.91
N ILE A 26 14.91 0.19 2.43
CA ILE A 26 13.74 -0.48 3.01
C ILE A 26 14.17 -1.87 3.48
N ILE A 27 14.01 -2.16 4.77
CA ILE A 27 14.32 -3.46 5.38
C ILE A 27 13.04 -4.04 5.97
N ASN A 28 12.67 -5.25 5.53
CA ASN A 28 11.47 -5.96 6.02
C ASN A 28 10.19 -5.09 5.97
N GLY A 29 10.00 -4.36 4.85
CA GLY A 29 8.82 -3.53 4.61
C GLY A 29 8.81 -2.18 5.34
N LYS A 30 9.88 -1.82 6.07
CA LYS A 30 9.98 -0.53 6.77
C LYS A 30 11.13 0.30 6.23
N ILE A 31 10.94 1.61 6.14
CA ILE A 31 12.01 2.55 5.79
C ILE A 31 13.02 2.56 6.94
N ASP A 32 14.25 2.14 6.63
CA ASP A 32 15.37 2.08 7.57
C ASP A 32 16.23 3.36 7.49
N LYS A 33 16.46 3.84 6.25
CA LYS A 33 17.34 5.00 6.04
C LYS A 33 16.92 5.80 4.80
N ILE A 34 16.98 7.13 4.92
CA ILE A 34 16.90 8.07 3.80
C ILE A 34 18.17 8.91 3.81
N ALA A 35 18.89 8.97 2.69
CA ALA A 35 20.15 9.69 2.58
C ALA A 35 20.42 10.17 1.14
N ASN A 36 21.37 11.08 0.96
CA ASN A 36 21.76 11.55 -0.39
C ASN A 36 22.35 10.41 -1.23
N LYS A 37 23.06 9.48 -0.59
CA LYS A 37 23.63 8.31 -1.24
C LYS A 37 23.75 7.16 -0.24
N ILE A 38 23.29 5.99 -0.65
CA ILE A 38 23.41 4.75 0.11
C ILE A 38 24.22 3.76 -0.74
N PRO A 39 25.33 3.20 -0.21
CA PRO A 39 26.10 2.21 -0.96
C PRO A 39 25.27 1.00 -1.30
N ASN A 40 25.36 0.54 -2.54
CA ASN A 40 24.74 -0.70 -2.98
C ASN A 40 25.47 -1.91 -2.35
N LYS A 41 24.69 -2.96 -2.05
CA LYS A 41 25.23 -4.26 -1.63
C LYS A 41 24.65 -5.36 -2.51
N PRO A 42 25.40 -6.44 -2.80
CA PRO A 42 24.92 -7.54 -3.65
C PRO A 42 23.61 -8.18 -3.15
N SER A 43 23.34 -8.13 -1.84
CA SER A 43 22.11 -8.67 -1.23
C SER A 43 20.89 -7.76 -1.35
N TYR A 44 21.02 -6.55 -1.90
CA TYR A 44 19.91 -5.62 -2.02
C TYR A 44 19.18 -5.80 -3.36
N LYS A 45 17.84 -5.77 -3.31
CA LYS A 45 17.04 -5.53 -4.50
C LYS A 45 17.09 -4.03 -4.78
N VAL A 46 17.82 -3.65 -5.84
CA VAL A 46 17.94 -2.24 -6.23
C VAL A 46 16.86 -1.89 -7.25
N ILE A 47 16.20 -0.76 -7.02
CA ILE A 47 15.26 -0.15 -7.96
C ILE A 47 15.83 1.24 -8.29
N GLU A 48 16.23 1.41 -9.54
CA GLU A 48 16.75 2.66 -10.08
C GLU A 48 16.07 2.90 -11.43
N LEU A 49 15.24 3.92 -11.50
CA LEU A 49 14.46 4.28 -12.68
C LEU A 49 14.64 5.77 -12.95
N GLU A 50 14.62 6.12 -14.21
CA GLU A 50 14.56 7.53 -14.60
C GLU A 50 13.26 8.15 -14.03
N ASN A 51 13.38 9.32 -13.40
CA ASN A 51 12.26 10.03 -12.80
C ASN A 51 11.46 9.22 -11.74
N LEU A 52 12.15 8.35 -10.98
CA LEU A 52 11.49 7.63 -9.89
C LEU A 52 10.93 8.62 -8.85
N HIS A 53 9.63 8.52 -8.60
CA HIS A 53 8.95 9.27 -7.55
C HIS A 53 8.38 8.31 -6.51
N VAL A 54 8.40 8.71 -5.25
CA VAL A 54 7.79 7.98 -4.14
C VAL A 54 6.88 8.89 -3.33
N SER A 55 5.72 8.41 -2.95
CA SER A 55 4.78 9.12 -2.08
C SER A 55 4.24 8.19 -1.00
N CYS A 56 3.50 8.72 -0.03
CA CYS A 56 2.62 7.91 0.79
C CYS A 56 1.63 7.18 -0.11
N GLY A 57 1.25 5.96 0.29
CA GLY A 57 0.19 5.23 -0.38
C GLY A 57 -1.15 5.95 -0.24
N TRP A 58 -2.04 5.70 -1.17
CA TRP A 58 -3.34 6.39 -1.23
C TRP A 58 -4.36 5.73 -0.30
N PHE A 59 -5.33 6.52 0.11
CA PHE A 59 -6.50 6.07 0.85
C PHE A 59 -7.75 6.30 0.00
N ASP A 60 -8.49 5.22 -0.29
CA ASP A 60 -9.80 5.32 -0.91
C ASP A 60 -10.87 5.30 0.19
N THR A 61 -11.65 6.36 0.25
CA THR A 61 -12.66 6.56 1.30
C THR A 61 -14.02 5.94 0.99
N SER A 62 -14.21 5.32 -0.19
CA SER A 62 -15.50 4.80 -0.62
C SER A 62 -15.35 3.65 -1.62
N VAL A 63 -15.07 2.45 -1.12
CA VAL A 63 -14.90 1.25 -1.93
C VAL A 63 -16.07 0.30 -1.73
N SER A 64 -16.60 -0.25 -2.82
CA SER A 64 -17.63 -1.28 -2.81
C SER A 64 -17.07 -2.58 -3.34
N PHE A 65 -16.82 -3.56 -2.46
CA PHE A 65 -16.62 -4.94 -2.85
C PHE A 65 -17.97 -5.69 -2.83
N GLY A 66 -18.03 -6.85 -3.48
CA GLY A 66 -19.26 -7.63 -3.51
C GLY A 66 -19.43 -8.58 -2.34
N GLU A 67 -18.37 -8.91 -1.64
CA GLU A 67 -18.37 -9.92 -0.55
C GLU A 67 -18.70 -9.28 0.81
N PRO A 68 -19.69 -9.85 1.56
CA PRO A 68 -20.49 -11.03 1.26
C PRO A 68 -21.68 -10.77 0.34
N GLY A 69 -22.11 -11.82 -0.39
CA GLY A 69 -23.39 -11.92 -1.09
C GLY A 69 -23.41 -11.51 -2.57
N TYR A 70 -22.36 -10.87 -3.06
CA TYR A 70 -22.18 -10.47 -4.45
C TYR A 70 -20.74 -10.74 -4.91
N GLU A 71 -20.18 -11.91 -4.52
CA GLU A 71 -18.81 -12.30 -4.81
C GLU A 71 -18.49 -12.35 -6.29
N GLU A 72 -19.50 -12.50 -7.14
CA GLU A 72 -19.39 -12.45 -8.61
C GLU A 72 -18.95 -11.08 -9.14
N ARG A 73 -19.14 -10.01 -8.34
CA ARG A 73 -18.70 -8.66 -8.69
C ARG A 73 -17.25 -8.46 -8.30
N GLU A 74 -16.95 -8.71 -7.02
CA GLU A 74 -15.60 -8.57 -6.46
C GLU A 74 -15.52 -9.27 -5.10
N THR A 75 -14.45 -10.03 -4.89
CA THR A 75 -14.13 -10.59 -3.57
C THR A 75 -13.23 -9.64 -2.78
N ILE A 76 -13.24 -9.72 -1.45
CA ILE A 76 -12.36 -8.92 -0.59
C ILE A 76 -10.90 -9.16 -0.97
N LYS A 77 -10.50 -10.42 -1.14
CA LYS A 77 -9.12 -10.79 -1.47
C LYS A 77 -8.64 -10.18 -2.78
N ASN A 78 -9.44 -10.29 -3.85
CA ASN A 78 -9.05 -9.75 -5.16
C ASN A 78 -9.08 -8.22 -5.15
N GLY A 79 -10.10 -7.61 -4.55
CA GLY A 79 -10.20 -6.16 -4.43
C GLY A 79 -9.02 -5.54 -3.67
N LEU A 80 -8.58 -6.16 -2.56
CA LEU A 80 -7.39 -5.73 -1.83
C LEU A 80 -6.10 -5.89 -2.65
N LEU A 81 -5.99 -6.99 -3.42
CA LEU A 81 -4.86 -7.19 -4.32
C LEU A 81 -4.79 -6.12 -5.41
N VAL A 82 -5.92 -5.80 -6.02
CA VAL A 82 -6.01 -4.75 -7.05
C VAL A 82 -5.68 -3.38 -6.44
N ALA A 83 -6.27 -3.05 -5.28
CA ALA A 83 -6.00 -1.81 -4.57
C ALA A 83 -4.49 -1.65 -4.28
N SER A 84 -3.85 -2.68 -3.71
CA SER A 84 -2.41 -2.64 -3.40
C SER A 84 -1.53 -2.46 -4.64
N LYS A 85 -1.85 -3.14 -5.75
CA LYS A 85 -1.14 -2.98 -7.03
C LYS A 85 -1.32 -1.59 -7.65
N SER A 86 -2.42 -0.92 -7.32
CA SER A 86 -2.74 0.43 -7.80
C SER A 86 -2.20 1.54 -6.87
N GLY A 87 -1.48 1.18 -5.79
CA GLY A 87 -0.85 2.15 -4.89
C GLY A 87 -1.70 2.58 -3.69
N PHE A 88 -2.85 1.94 -3.48
CA PHE A 88 -3.65 2.17 -2.28
C PHE A 88 -3.10 1.33 -1.11
N THR A 89 -2.88 1.96 0.03
CA THR A 89 -2.42 1.32 1.27
C THR A 89 -3.52 1.21 2.32
N SER A 90 -4.62 1.92 2.11
CA SER A 90 -5.80 1.91 2.97
C SER A 90 -7.06 2.11 2.14
N ILE A 91 -8.14 1.46 2.55
CA ILE A 91 -9.46 1.61 1.95
C ILE A 91 -10.53 1.62 3.03
N ALA A 92 -11.63 2.32 2.79
CA ALA A 92 -12.84 2.26 3.58
C ALA A 92 -13.95 1.57 2.79
N LEU A 93 -14.39 0.40 3.27
CA LEU A 93 -15.44 -0.38 2.61
C LEU A 93 -16.82 0.19 2.93
N ASN A 94 -17.65 0.30 1.91
CA ASN A 94 -19.07 0.58 2.06
C ASN A 94 -19.81 -0.70 2.51
N PRO A 95 -20.80 -0.59 3.42
CA PRO A 95 -21.54 -1.75 3.92
C PRO A 95 -22.68 -2.20 2.98
N ASN A 96 -22.54 -1.98 1.67
CA ASN A 96 -23.57 -2.23 0.63
C ASN A 96 -23.56 -3.67 0.10
N THR A 97 -23.46 -4.62 1.01
CA THR A 97 -23.40 -6.08 0.76
C THR A 97 -24.72 -6.77 1.15
N TYR A 98 -24.83 -8.07 0.94
CA TYR A 98 -25.94 -8.88 1.38
C TYR A 98 -25.46 -10.14 2.09
N PRO A 99 -25.69 -10.28 3.43
CA PRO A 99 -26.34 -9.27 4.27
C PRO A 99 -25.54 -7.94 4.35
N VAL A 100 -26.23 -6.88 4.76
CA VAL A 100 -25.58 -5.58 5.04
C VAL A 100 -24.66 -5.76 6.26
N ILE A 101 -23.50 -5.15 6.23
CA ILE A 101 -22.55 -5.16 7.35
C ILE A 101 -23.01 -4.15 8.40
N ASP A 102 -23.66 -4.61 9.46
CA ASP A 102 -24.21 -3.75 10.50
C ASP A 102 -23.92 -4.25 11.93
N SER A 103 -23.21 -5.38 12.05
CA SER A 103 -22.88 -5.96 13.34
C SER A 103 -21.37 -6.12 13.56
N LYS A 104 -20.97 -6.30 14.82
CA LYS A 104 -19.57 -6.58 15.17
C LYS A 104 -19.04 -7.87 14.51
N SER A 105 -19.87 -8.91 14.46
CA SER A 105 -19.49 -10.18 13.84
C SER A 105 -19.23 -10.04 12.34
N ASP A 106 -19.96 -9.18 11.67
CA ASP A 106 -19.77 -8.94 10.25
C ASP A 106 -18.44 -8.19 9.99
N ILE A 107 -18.11 -7.23 10.87
CA ILE A 107 -16.81 -6.54 10.80
C ILE A 107 -15.66 -7.52 11.07
N GLU A 108 -15.79 -8.41 12.05
CA GLU A 108 -14.79 -9.44 12.34
C GLU A 108 -14.62 -10.41 11.15
N PHE A 109 -15.71 -10.76 10.46
CA PHE A 109 -15.66 -11.54 9.23
C PHE A 109 -14.82 -10.84 8.15
N LEU A 110 -15.09 -9.53 7.88
CA LEU A 110 -14.34 -8.75 6.90
C LEU A 110 -12.85 -8.69 7.24
N ILE A 111 -12.51 -8.42 8.51
CA ILE A 111 -11.11 -8.34 8.97
C ILE A 111 -10.40 -9.68 8.77
N ASN A 112 -11.04 -10.79 9.13
CA ASN A 112 -10.49 -12.13 8.97
C ASN A 112 -10.27 -12.48 7.49
N LYS A 113 -11.22 -12.12 6.61
CA LYS A 113 -11.08 -12.30 5.16
C LYS A 113 -9.97 -11.46 4.57
N ALA A 114 -9.78 -10.24 5.05
CA ALA A 114 -8.74 -9.33 4.58
C ALA A 114 -7.33 -9.77 5.03
N SER A 115 -7.21 -10.57 6.10
CA SER A 115 -5.94 -11.00 6.68
C SER A 115 -5.38 -12.30 6.07
N ASN A 116 -6.17 -13.03 5.28
CA ASN A 116 -5.84 -14.31 4.63
C ASN A 116 -5.65 -14.14 3.12
#